data_3fd664f597134b4798a9eb858f374fb3
#
_entry.id   3fd664f597134b4798a9eb858f374fb3
#
_cell.length_a   1.000
_cell.length_b   1.000
_cell.length_c   1.000
_cell.angle_alpha   90.00
_cell.angle_beta   90.00
_cell.angle_gamma   90.00
#
_symmetry.space_group_name_H-M   'P 1'
#
loop_
_entity.id
_entity.type
_entity.pdbx_description
1 polymer ?
#
loop_
_entity_poly.entity_id
_entity_poly.type
_entity_poly.pdbx_seq_one_letter_code
_entity_poly.pdbx_strand_id
1 'polypeptide(L)'
;MAKSDFTPEILKQFLHYDPDTGLFTWIKLYGRRAKIGDIAGTRTANGRIGIGFMGHRCYAHRLAWFYVHGRWPVTGIDHIDGNPSNNCLCNLREANQFENMQNIPRISKISKSGLTGAFWSSRNQTWSSRIKIHKKLFILGVFPTAELAHKAYCEAKAKYHTFNPVFRN
;
A
#
# COMPACT_ATOMS: atom_id res chain seq x y z
N MET A 1 0.39 -18.98 -4.18
CA MET A 1 1.41 -18.31 -5.01
C MET A 1 2.60 -19.24 -5.09
N ALA A 2 3.07 -19.60 -6.31
CA ALA A 2 4.26 -20.42 -6.45
C ALA A 2 5.45 -19.74 -5.76
N LYS A 3 6.19 -20.48 -4.93
CA LYS A 3 7.50 -20.05 -4.43
C LYS A 3 8.39 -19.87 -5.65
N SER A 4 9.02 -18.71 -5.80
CA SER A 4 10.03 -18.48 -6.82
C SER A 4 11.21 -19.41 -6.55
N ASP A 5 11.69 -20.09 -7.58
CA ASP A 5 12.77 -21.08 -7.51
C ASP A 5 14.16 -20.42 -7.42
N PHE A 6 14.27 -19.15 -7.00
CA PHE A 6 15.53 -18.43 -6.86
C PHE A 6 15.73 -17.87 -5.45
N THR A 7 16.99 -17.75 -5.05
CA THR A 7 17.40 -17.22 -3.77
C THR A 7 17.72 -15.71 -3.85
N PRO A 8 17.80 -14.99 -2.71
CA PRO A 8 18.24 -13.59 -2.70
C PRO A 8 19.61 -13.39 -3.34
N GLU A 9 20.54 -14.35 -3.16
CA GLU A 9 21.89 -14.32 -3.71
C GLU A 9 21.85 -14.37 -5.23
N ILE A 10 20.99 -15.21 -5.81
CA ILE A 10 20.79 -15.26 -7.26
C ILE A 10 20.19 -13.95 -7.77
N LEU A 11 19.18 -13.41 -7.07
CA LEU A 11 18.58 -12.13 -7.42
C LEU A 11 19.62 -11.00 -7.46
N LYS A 12 20.50 -10.94 -6.44
CA LYS A 12 21.57 -9.95 -6.29
C LYS A 12 22.67 -10.06 -7.35
N GLN A 13 22.81 -11.21 -8.02
CA GLN A 13 23.75 -11.35 -9.14
C GLN A 13 23.27 -10.68 -10.44
N PHE A 14 21.96 -10.44 -10.57
CA PHE A 14 21.37 -9.90 -11.78
C PHE A 14 20.79 -8.50 -11.62
N LEU A 15 20.32 -8.18 -10.42
CA LEU A 15 19.64 -6.93 -10.10
C LEU A 15 20.28 -6.25 -8.89
N HIS A 16 20.57 -4.97 -9.04
CA HIS A 16 20.85 -4.09 -7.92
C HIS A 16 19.56 -3.41 -7.49
N TYR A 17 19.30 -3.39 -6.19
CA TYR A 17 18.18 -2.66 -5.60
C TYR A 17 18.71 -1.49 -4.78
N ASP A 18 18.22 -0.30 -5.08
CA ASP A 18 18.49 0.91 -4.31
C ASP A 18 17.34 1.15 -3.32
N PRO A 19 17.59 1.04 -2.00
CA PRO A 19 16.54 1.16 -0.98
C PRO A 19 15.97 2.58 -0.84
N ASP A 20 16.72 3.61 -1.23
CA ASP A 20 16.31 5.01 -1.11
C ASP A 20 15.39 5.44 -2.26
N THR A 21 15.68 4.98 -3.46
CA THR A 21 14.85 5.27 -4.65
C THR A 21 13.78 4.22 -4.91
N GLY A 22 13.95 3.00 -4.36
CA GLY A 22 13.07 1.86 -4.61
C GLY A 22 13.22 1.25 -6.00
N LEU A 23 14.29 1.60 -6.73
CA LEU A 23 14.52 1.16 -8.08
C LEU A 23 15.36 -0.12 -8.12
N PHE A 24 15.04 -0.97 -9.09
CA PHE A 24 15.88 -2.10 -9.48
C PHE A 24 16.59 -1.77 -10.79
N THR A 25 17.89 -2.06 -10.86
CA THR A 25 18.73 -1.86 -12.05
C THR A 25 19.36 -3.19 -12.46
N TRP A 26 19.36 -3.50 -13.74
CA TRP A 26 20.04 -4.68 -14.26
C TRP A 26 21.56 -4.50 -14.17
N ILE A 27 22.24 -5.38 -13.48
CA ILE A 27 23.71 -5.42 -13.36
C ILE A 27 24.34 -6.57 -14.14
N LYS A 28 23.50 -7.47 -14.66
CA LYS A 28 23.91 -8.57 -15.54
C LYS A 28 22.90 -8.72 -16.67
N LEU A 29 23.35 -9.11 -17.85
CA LEU A 29 22.48 -9.38 -18.99
C LEU A 29 21.44 -10.45 -18.64
N TYR A 30 20.17 -10.15 -18.90
CA TYR A 30 19.07 -11.07 -18.64
C TYR A 30 18.07 -11.05 -19.81
N GLY A 31 18.08 -12.16 -20.58
CA GLY A 31 17.26 -12.26 -21.78
C GLY A 31 17.78 -11.36 -22.92
N ARG A 32 16.90 -11.13 -23.91
CA ARG A 32 17.29 -10.39 -25.15
C ARG A 32 17.10 -8.87 -25.05
N ARG A 33 16.34 -8.39 -24.05
CA ARG A 33 15.88 -6.99 -24.00
C ARG A 33 16.51 -6.17 -22.87
N ALA A 34 16.90 -6.80 -21.75
CA ALA A 34 17.49 -6.10 -20.62
C ALA A 34 18.96 -5.81 -20.90
N LYS A 35 19.35 -4.54 -20.75
CA LYS A 35 20.75 -4.10 -20.82
C LYS A 35 21.25 -3.79 -19.41
N ILE A 36 22.55 -3.93 -19.20
CA ILE A 36 23.18 -3.51 -17.95
C ILE A 36 22.98 -1.99 -17.80
N GLY A 37 22.54 -1.55 -16.61
CA GLY A 37 22.21 -0.15 -16.30
C GLY A 37 20.72 0.22 -16.52
N ASP A 38 19.94 -0.60 -17.24
CA ASP A 38 18.52 -0.33 -17.42
C ASP A 38 17.75 -0.50 -16.11
N ILE A 39 16.76 0.36 -15.86
CA ILE A 39 15.80 0.20 -14.77
C ILE A 39 14.92 -1.02 -15.09
N ALA A 40 14.84 -1.94 -14.14
CA ALA A 40 14.09 -3.17 -14.28
C ALA A 40 12.61 -2.96 -13.92
N GLY A 41 11.75 -3.49 -14.77
CA GLY A 41 10.33 -3.57 -14.53
C GLY A 41 9.49 -2.63 -15.38
N THR A 42 8.20 -2.92 -15.41
CA THR A 42 7.19 -2.15 -16.14
C THR A 42 5.99 -1.87 -15.24
N ARG A 43 5.37 -0.71 -15.41
CA ARG A 43 4.16 -0.34 -14.66
C ARG A 43 2.98 -1.19 -15.15
N THR A 44 2.29 -1.79 -14.20
CA THR A 44 1.08 -2.57 -14.44
C THR A 44 -0.17 -1.69 -14.42
N ALA A 45 -1.30 -2.19 -14.88
CA ALA A 45 -2.57 -1.43 -14.90
C ALA A 45 -3.03 -0.95 -13.51
N ASN A 46 -2.64 -1.66 -12.45
CA ASN A 46 -2.93 -1.26 -11.06
C ASN A 46 -1.84 -0.36 -10.43
N GLY A 47 -0.95 0.21 -11.25
CA GLY A 47 0.08 1.17 -10.85
C GLY A 47 1.33 0.56 -10.21
N ARG A 48 1.37 -0.76 -9.98
CA ARG A 48 2.55 -1.44 -9.42
C ARG A 48 3.63 -1.64 -10.48
N ILE A 49 4.87 -1.81 -10.02
CA ILE A 49 5.98 -2.20 -10.90
C ILE A 49 6.10 -3.72 -10.89
N GLY A 50 6.04 -4.33 -12.08
CA GLY A 50 6.25 -5.77 -12.30
C GLY A 50 7.59 -6.04 -12.96
N ILE A 51 8.38 -6.95 -12.39
CA ILE A 51 9.69 -7.38 -12.89
C ILE A 51 9.59 -8.86 -13.26
N GLY A 52 9.96 -9.19 -14.51
CA GLY A 52 10.10 -10.57 -14.96
C GLY A 52 11.49 -11.10 -14.62
N PHE A 53 11.56 -12.18 -13.84
CA PHE A 53 12.82 -12.79 -13.46
C PHE A 53 12.68 -14.30 -13.31
N MET A 54 13.54 -15.07 -13.96
CA MET A 54 13.56 -16.55 -13.96
C MET A 54 12.19 -17.19 -14.25
N GLY A 55 11.52 -16.72 -15.31
CA GLY A 55 10.19 -17.24 -15.69
C GLY A 55 9.03 -16.77 -14.81
N HIS A 56 9.32 -16.05 -13.73
CA HIS A 56 8.30 -15.52 -12.81
C HIS A 56 8.08 -14.02 -13.04
N ARG A 57 6.84 -13.57 -12.88
CA ARG A 57 6.50 -12.15 -12.82
C ARG A 57 6.28 -11.76 -11.36
N CYS A 58 7.24 -11.02 -10.80
CA CYS A 58 7.21 -10.59 -9.42
C CYS A 58 6.92 -9.08 -9.33
N TYR A 59 6.24 -8.64 -8.29
CA TYR A 59 6.11 -7.20 -8.01
C TYR A 59 7.37 -6.67 -7.33
N ALA A 60 7.82 -5.47 -7.73
CA ALA A 60 9.04 -4.84 -7.24
C ALA A 60 9.07 -4.68 -5.71
N HIS A 61 7.96 -4.25 -5.06
CA HIS A 61 7.88 -4.15 -3.61
C HIS A 61 8.12 -5.49 -2.88
N ARG A 62 7.69 -6.62 -3.48
CA ARG A 62 7.94 -7.95 -2.91
C ARG A 62 9.38 -8.40 -3.14
N LEU A 63 9.95 -8.06 -4.30
CA LEU A 63 11.37 -8.31 -4.59
C LEU A 63 12.28 -7.45 -3.71
N ALA A 64 11.94 -6.19 -3.45
CA ALA A 64 12.66 -5.30 -2.55
C ALA A 64 12.72 -5.88 -1.13
N TRP A 65 11.57 -6.34 -0.62
CA TRP A 65 11.50 -7.02 0.66
C TRP A 65 12.38 -8.28 0.69
N PHE A 66 12.26 -9.14 -0.33
CA PHE A 66 13.03 -10.35 -0.44
C PHE A 66 14.54 -10.08 -0.58
N TYR A 67 14.91 -9.04 -1.33
CA TYR A 67 16.29 -8.62 -1.54
C TYR A 67 16.97 -8.20 -0.23
N VAL A 68 16.28 -7.42 0.61
CA VAL A 68 16.83 -6.86 1.84
C VAL A 68 16.73 -7.84 3.01
N HIS A 69 15.57 -8.48 3.18
CA HIS A 69 15.31 -9.33 4.36
C HIS A 69 15.67 -10.80 4.14
N GLY A 70 16.08 -11.20 2.94
CA GLY A 70 16.46 -12.59 2.63
C GLY A 70 15.29 -13.58 2.63
N ARG A 71 14.06 -13.10 2.84
CA ARG A 71 12.84 -13.91 2.89
C ARG A 71 11.68 -13.24 2.18
N TRP A 72 10.80 -14.03 1.63
CA TRP A 72 9.53 -13.51 1.12
C TRP A 72 8.67 -12.97 2.27
N PRO A 73 7.88 -11.92 2.02
CA PRO A 73 6.95 -11.41 3.03
C PRO A 73 5.92 -12.50 3.36
N VAL A 74 5.68 -12.71 4.67
CA VAL A 74 4.72 -13.70 5.19
C VAL A 74 3.30 -13.28 4.85
N THR A 75 3.05 -11.97 4.90
CA THR A 75 1.76 -11.36 4.58
C THR A 75 1.84 -10.54 3.28
N GLY A 76 0.95 -9.59 3.07
CA GLY A 76 1.08 -8.61 2.00
C GLY A 76 2.14 -7.57 2.32
N ILE A 77 2.58 -6.82 1.29
CA ILE A 77 3.32 -5.57 1.47
C ILE A 77 2.38 -4.41 1.20
N ASP A 78 2.36 -3.47 2.12
CA ASP A 78 1.64 -2.20 2.04
C ASP A 78 2.62 -1.06 1.73
N HIS A 79 2.18 -0.10 0.92
CA HIS A 79 2.89 1.14 0.67
C HIS A 79 2.36 2.21 1.63
N ILE A 80 3.19 2.69 2.56
CA ILE A 80 2.80 3.61 3.63
C ILE A 80 2.17 4.89 3.05
N ASP A 81 2.75 5.43 1.99
CA ASP A 81 2.24 6.60 1.26
C ASP A 81 1.06 6.27 0.33
N GLY A 82 0.74 4.95 0.16
CA GLY A 82 -0.28 4.40 -0.74
C GLY A 82 0.01 4.60 -2.23
N ASN A 83 1.23 5.00 -2.60
CA ASN A 83 1.67 5.02 -3.99
C ASN A 83 2.26 3.64 -4.37
N PRO A 84 1.58 2.84 -5.20
CA PRO A 84 2.02 1.49 -5.53
C PRO A 84 3.30 1.44 -6.38
N SER A 85 3.79 2.59 -6.86
CA SER A 85 5.05 2.71 -7.62
C SER A 85 6.24 3.06 -6.73
N ASN A 86 6.01 3.60 -5.53
CA ASN A 86 7.08 3.99 -4.61
C ASN A 86 7.55 2.79 -3.80
N ASN A 87 8.59 2.12 -4.27
CA ASN A 87 9.14 0.93 -3.65
C ASN A 87 10.37 1.21 -2.78
N CYS A 88 10.61 2.47 -2.33
CA CYS A 88 11.62 2.79 -1.32
C CYS A 88 11.40 1.92 -0.09
N LEU A 89 12.48 1.38 0.49
CA LEU A 89 12.35 0.43 1.60
C LEU A 89 11.62 1.04 2.81
N CYS A 90 11.90 2.30 3.12
CA CYS A 90 11.24 3.04 4.20
C CYS A 90 9.71 3.22 3.99
N ASN A 91 9.25 3.09 2.76
CA ASN A 91 7.83 3.17 2.40
C ASN A 91 7.12 1.80 2.39
N LEU A 92 7.86 0.71 2.57
CA LEU A 92 7.33 -0.65 2.55
C LEU A 92 7.19 -1.21 3.96
N ARG A 93 6.08 -1.90 4.23
CA ARG A 93 5.86 -2.65 5.47
C ARG A 93 5.07 -3.91 5.21
N GLU A 94 5.35 -4.98 5.99
CA GLU A 94 4.44 -6.13 5.99
C GLU A 94 3.10 -5.72 6.60
N ALA A 95 2.03 -6.09 5.94
CA ALA A 95 0.69 -5.81 6.40
C ALA A 95 -0.24 -6.98 6.07
N ASN A 96 -1.04 -7.38 7.03
CA ASN A 96 -2.14 -8.29 6.76
C ASN A 96 -3.29 -7.55 6.02
N GLN A 97 -4.28 -8.30 5.54
CA GLN A 97 -5.39 -7.72 4.78
C GLN A 97 -6.15 -6.64 5.56
N PHE A 98 -6.31 -6.80 6.89
CA PHE A 98 -7.03 -5.84 7.72
C PHE A 98 -6.26 -4.54 7.90
N GLU A 99 -4.96 -4.65 8.11
CA GLU A 99 -4.03 -3.53 8.24
C GLU A 99 -3.96 -2.73 6.93
N ASN A 100 -3.80 -3.43 5.80
CA ASN A 100 -3.78 -2.80 4.49
C ASN A 100 -5.11 -2.07 4.18
N MET A 101 -6.25 -2.65 4.58
CA MET A 101 -7.55 -1.97 4.45
C MET A 101 -7.67 -0.68 5.28
N GLN A 102 -6.90 -0.53 6.35
CA GLN A 102 -6.87 0.70 7.16
C GLN A 102 -6.14 1.85 6.43
N ASN A 103 -5.18 1.51 5.55
CA ASN A 103 -4.41 2.49 4.77
C ASN A 103 -5.13 2.99 3.50
N ILE A 104 -6.21 2.33 3.07
CA ILE A 104 -6.95 2.76 1.88
C ILE A 104 -7.87 3.94 2.23
N PRO A 105 -7.69 5.12 1.61
CA PRO A 105 -8.64 6.23 1.75
C PRO A 105 -9.97 5.83 1.09
N ARG A 106 -10.98 5.51 1.88
CA ARG A 106 -12.30 5.16 1.38
C ARG A 106 -13.18 6.40 1.27
N ILE A 107 -12.96 7.20 0.27
CA ILE A 107 -13.96 8.19 -0.14
C ILE A 107 -14.93 7.47 -1.06
N SER A 108 -16.17 7.24 -0.61
CA SER A 108 -17.21 6.74 -1.48
C SER A 108 -17.50 7.78 -2.57
N LYS A 109 -17.56 7.36 -3.83
CA LYS A 109 -18.00 8.21 -4.94
C LYS A 109 -19.40 8.81 -4.74
N ILE A 110 -20.17 8.25 -3.80
CA ILE A 110 -21.54 8.66 -3.44
C ILE A 110 -21.54 9.52 -2.16
N SER A 111 -20.38 9.83 -1.57
CA SER A 111 -20.31 10.65 -0.37
C SER A 111 -20.71 12.09 -0.69
N LYS A 112 -21.79 12.58 -0.10
CA LYS A 112 -22.24 13.99 -0.24
C LYS A 112 -21.20 15.00 0.28
N SER A 113 -20.36 14.60 1.24
CA SER A 113 -19.34 15.47 1.83
C SER A 113 -17.99 15.41 1.13
N GLY A 114 -17.70 14.34 0.40
CA GLY A 114 -16.33 14.05 -0.05
C GLY A 114 -15.34 13.69 1.08
N LEU A 115 -15.80 13.68 2.35
CA LEU A 115 -14.98 13.44 3.53
C LEU A 115 -15.16 12.01 4.05
N THR A 116 -14.04 11.35 4.36
CA THR A 116 -14.05 9.98 4.88
C THR A 116 -14.64 9.96 6.31
N GLY A 117 -15.50 8.98 6.58
CA GLY A 117 -16.07 8.78 7.91
C GLY A 117 -17.25 9.69 8.25
N ALA A 118 -17.61 10.64 7.37
CA ALA A 118 -18.78 11.49 7.51
C ALA A 118 -19.94 11.00 6.65
N PHE A 119 -21.09 10.73 7.25
CA PHE A 119 -22.28 10.18 6.61
C PHE A 119 -23.50 11.05 6.89
N TRP A 120 -24.15 11.51 5.82
CA TRP A 120 -25.36 12.32 5.93
C TRP A 120 -26.58 11.46 6.27
N SER A 121 -27.35 11.92 7.24
CA SER A 121 -28.68 11.39 7.57
C SER A 121 -29.76 12.35 7.08
N SER A 122 -30.45 11.99 5.99
CA SER A 122 -31.55 12.80 5.47
C SER A 122 -32.75 12.86 6.39
N ARG A 123 -32.96 11.82 7.22
CA ARG A 123 -34.04 11.79 8.21
C ARG A 123 -33.86 12.80 9.32
N ASN A 124 -32.63 12.93 9.83
CA ASN A 124 -32.33 13.75 10.99
C ASN A 124 -31.67 15.09 10.63
N GLN A 125 -31.39 15.32 9.33
CA GLN A 125 -30.68 16.52 8.83
C GLN A 125 -29.34 16.76 9.55
N THR A 126 -28.61 15.66 9.85
CA THR A 126 -27.36 15.67 10.62
C THR A 126 -26.30 14.79 9.95
N TRP A 127 -25.05 14.98 10.35
CA TRP A 127 -23.92 14.13 9.97
C TRP A 127 -23.61 13.14 11.09
N SER A 128 -23.41 11.87 10.74
CA SER A 128 -22.93 10.85 11.67
C SER A 128 -21.50 10.46 11.32
N SER A 129 -20.70 10.22 12.37
CA SER A 129 -19.36 9.65 12.21
C SER A 129 -19.32 8.22 12.70
N ARG A 130 -18.64 7.35 11.97
CA ARG A 130 -18.50 5.93 12.31
C ARG A 130 -17.20 5.36 11.78
N ILE A 131 -16.63 4.43 12.55
CA ILE A 131 -15.39 3.73 12.23
C ILE A 131 -15.57 2.23 12.37
N LYS A 132 -14.88 1.46 11.53
CA LYS A 132 -14.87 0.00 11.63
C LYS A 132 -13.55 -0.46 12.22
N ILE A 133 -13.58 -1.09 13.40
CA ILE A 133 -12.43 -1.61 14.13
C ILE A 133 -12.63 -3.12 14.31
N HIS A 134 -11.67 -3.94 13.92
CA HIS A 134 -11.74 -5.41 14.02
C HIS A 134 -13.08 -6.00 13.53
N LYS A 135 -13.54 -5.57 12.34
CA LYS A 135 -14.82 -5.94 11.72
C LYS A 135 -16.08 -5.41 12.42
N LYS A 136 -16.00 -4.81 13.61
CA LYS A 136 -17.13 -4.17 14.31
C LYS A 136 -17.25 -2.71 13.93
N LEU A 137 -18.48 -2.25 13.74
CA LEU A 137 -18.80 -0.86 13.44
C LEU A 137 -19.06 -0.09 14.74
N PHE A 138 -18.39 1.03 14.92
CA PHE A 138 -18.57 1.92 16.06
C PHE A 138 -19.10 3.26 15.55
N ILE A 139 -20.15 3.76 16.20
CA ILE A 139 -20.69 5.10 15.97
C ILE A 139 -19.94 6.04 16.90
N LEU A 140 -19.32 7.07 16.33
CA LEU A 140 -18.51 8.05 17.07
C LEU A 140 -19.31 9.24 17.54
N GLY A 141 -20.45 9.49 16.90
CA GLY A 141 -21.37 10.58 17.26
C GLY A 141 -22.17 11.10 16.07
N VAL A 142 -23.01 12.11 16.41
CA VAL A 142 -23.82 12.88 15.46
C VAL A 142 -23.36 14.34 15.54
N PHE A 143 -23.21 14.99 14.40
CA PHE A 143 -22.57 16.29 14.26
C PHE A 143 -23.39 17.20 13.34
N PRO A 144 -23.37 18.52 13.57
CA PRO A 144 -24.06 19.47 12.70
C PRO A 144 -23.40 19.61 11.32
N THR A 145 -22.09 19.37 11.20
CA THR A 145 -21.34 19.53 9.93
C THR A 145 -20.55 18.29 9.57
N ALA A 146 -20.23 18.12 8.28
CA ALA A 146 -19.43 17.03 7.77
C ALA A 146 -17.99 17.06 8.27
N GLU A 147 -17.43 18.27 8.44
CA GLU A 147 -16.06 18.50 8.90
C GLU A 147 -15.89 18.03 10.35
N LEU A 148 -16.86 18.31 11.23
CA LEU A 148 -16.84 17.83 12.62
C LEU A 148 -16.97 16.31 12.69
N ALA A 149 -17.83 15.72 11.85
CA ALA A 149 -17.96 14.28 11.76
C ALA A 149 -16.64 13.63 11.25
N HIS A 150 -16.00 14.24 10.25
CA HIS A 150 -14.71 13.82 9.74
C HIS A 150 -13.59 13.95 10.78
N LYS A 151 -13.55 15.05 11.52
CA LYS A 151 -12.58 15.26 12.61
C LYS A 151 -12.67 14.15 13.64
N ALA A 152 -13.87 13.83 14.12
CA ALA A 152 -14.09 12.73 15.05
C ALA A 152 -13.64 11.37 14.47
N TYR A 153 -13.85 11.12 13.17
CA TYR A 153 -13.32 9.94 12.49
C TYR A 153 -11.79 9.92 12.50
N CYS A 154 -11.13 11.04 12.20
CA CYS A 154 -9.67 11.13 12.17
C CYS A 154 -9.05 10.86 13.55
N GLU A 155 -9.62 11.44 14.61
CA GLU A 155 -9.19 11.22 15.99
C GLU A 155 -9.34 9.74 16.40
N ALA A 156 -10.50 9.14 16.11
CA ALA A 156 -10.73 7.73 16.38
C ALA A 156 -9.78 6.83 15.56
N LYS A 157 -9.52 7.18 14.30
CA LYS A 157 -8.59 6.46 13.44
C LYS A 157 -7.16 6.52 13.98
N ALA A 158 -6.69 7.68 14.40
CA ALA A 158 -5.38 7.86 15.02
C ALA A 158 -5.23 7.00 16.30
N LYS A 159 -6.31 6.87 17.08
CA LYS A 159 -6.31 6.13 18.35
C LYS A 159 -6.38 4.61 18.17
N TYR A 160 -7.20 4.13 17.22
CA TYR A 160 -7.58 2.71 17.15
C TYR A 160 -7.01 1.94 15.95
N HIS A 161 -6.53 2.64 14.91
CA HIS A 161 -5.88 1.99 13.80
C HIS A 161 -4.36 2.02 13.99
N THR A 162 -3.76 0.85 14.18
CA THR A 162 -2.30 0.68 14.34
C THR A 162 -1.53 1.04 13.07
N PHE A 163 -2.18 0.95 11.90
CA PHE A 163 -1.70 1.39 10.61
C PHE A 163 -2.28 2.78 10.31
N ASN A 164 -1.63 3.82 10.83
CA ASN A 164 -1.99 5.19 10.50
C ASN A 164 -1.74 5.45 9.01
N PRO A 165 -2.78 5.75 8.23
CA PRO A 165 -2.56 6.27 6.90
C PRO A 165 -1.97 7.67 7.02
N VAL A 166 -1.00 7.96 6.17
CA VAL A 166 -0.64 9.34 5.90
C VAL A 166 -1.92 10.02 5.38
N PHE A 167 -2.41 11.03 6.10
CA PHE A 167 -3.53 11.83 5.63
C PHE A 167 -3.10 12.48 4.32
N ARG A 168 -3.73 12.08 3.24
CA ARG A 168 -3.56 12.73 1.94
C ARG A 168 -4.59 13.83 1.87
N ASN A 169 -4.12 15.06 1.87
CA ASN A 169 -4.90 16.23 1.49
C ASN A 169 -5.31 16.16 0.03
#